data_1dbbd95f80b884a4746a2848547f7fc0
#
_entry.id   1dbbd95f80b884a4746a2848547f7fc0
#
_cell.length_a   1.000
_cell.length_b   1.000
_cell.length_c   1.000
_cell.angle_alpha   90.00
_cell.angle_beta   90.00
_cell.angle_gamma   90.00
#
_symmetry.space_group_name_H-M   'P 1'
#
loop_
_entity.id
_entity.type
_entity.pdbx_description
1 polymer ?
#
loop_
_entity_poly.entity_id
_entity_poly.type
_entity_poly.pdbx_seq_one_letter_code
_entity_poly.pdbx_strand_id
1 'polypeptide(L)' 'MKDDRGKLDLTKQIEVLKAEVSLLSSHLGDAYVRIKDLQAINDSHQKLNGELRKELDDVRKASTRIS' A
#
# COMPACT_ATOMS: atom_id res chain seq x y z
N MET A 1 -11.87 -46.22 15.88
CA MET A 1 -10.52 -45.71 16.01
C MET A 1 -10.00 -45.00 14.78
N LYS A 2 -10.40 -45.44 13.57
CA LYS A 2 -10.06 -44.68 12.33
C LYS A 2 -10.68 -43.28 12.31
N ASP A 3 -11.84 -43.09 12.93
CA ASP A 3 -12.56 -41.82 12.96
C ASP A 3 -11.85 -40.77 13.84
N ASP A 4 -11.17 -41.23 14.92
CA ASP A 4 -10.45 -40.34 15.82
C ASP A 4 -9.20 -39.77 15.17
N ARG A 5 -8.50 -40.54 14.32
CA ARG A 5 -7.36 -40.06 13.56
C ARG A 5 -7.77 -39.03 12.50
N GLY A 6 -8.89 -39.32 11.82
CA GLY A 6 -9.44 -38.38 10.84
C GLY A 6 -9.85 -37.07 11.47
N LYS A 7 -10.51 -37.12 12.65
CA LYS A 7 -10.89 -35.93 13.40
C LYS A 7 -9.69 -35.14 13.86
N LEU A 8 -8.63 -35.79 14.34
CA LEU A 8 -7.40 -35.13 14.78
C LEU A 8 -6.69 -34.45 13.61
N ASP A 9 -6.60 -35.12 12.47
CA ASP A 9 -5.99 -34.55 11.26
C ASP A 9 -6.79 -33.35 10.76
N LEU A 10 -8.12 -33.45 10.75
CA LEU A 10 -8.97 -32.35 10.34
C LEU A 10 -8.86 -31.16 11.30
N THR A 11 -8.79 -31.44 12.60
CA THR A 11 -8.62 -30.41 13.61
C THR A 11 -7.30 -29.67 13.41
N LYS A 12 -6.22 -30.41 13.16
CA LYS A 12 -4.91 -29.81 12.86
C LYS A 12 -4.95 -28.97 11.60
N GLN A 13 -5.57 -29.46 10.54
CA GLN A 13 -5.73 -28.74 9.28
C GLN A 13 -6.51 -27.44 9.49
N ILE A 14 -7.59 -27.48 10.28
CA ILE A 14 -8.38 -26.29 10.60
C ILE A 14 -7.53 -25.27 11.36
N GLU A 15 -6.75 -25.72 12.33
CA GLU A 15 -5.87 -24.82 13.10
C GLU A 15 -4.82 -24.15 12.20
N VAL A 16 -4.21 -24.92 11.31
CA VAL A 16 -3.25 -24.38 10.35
C VAL A 16 -3.90 -23.36 9.43
N LEU A 17 -5.08 -23.68 8.91
CA LEU A 17 -5.82 -22.77 8.03
C LEU A 17 -6.22 -21.48 8.75
N LYS A 18 -6.66 -21.59 10.00
CA LYS A 18 -6.98 -20.42 10.82
C LYS A 18 -5.76 -19.52 11.03
N ALA A 19 -4.60 -20.13 11.28
CA ALA A 19 -3.36 -19.39 11.45
C ALA A 19 -2.95 -18.69 10.14
N GLU A 20 -3.11 -19.37 9.00
CA GLU A 20 -2.84 -18.80 7.70
C GLU A 20 -3.76 -17.62 7.38
N VAL A 21 -5.06 -17.77 7.67
CA VAL A 21 -6.04 -16.69 7.48
C VAL A 21 -5.70 -15.49 8.35
N SER A 22 -5.35 -15.73 9.61
CA SER A 22 -4.94 -14.66 10.52
C SER A 22 -3.72 -13.91 10.01
N LEU A 23 -2.71 -14.64 9.52
CA LEU A 23 -1.50 -14.06 8.95
C LEU A 23 -1.80 -13.26 7.69
N LEU A 24 -2.62 -13.80 6.80
CA LEU A 24 -3.03 -13.13 5.57
C LEU A 24 -3.82 -11.85 5.88
N SER A 25 -4.70 -11.89 6.87
CA SER A 25 -5.46 -10.71 7.31
C SER A 25 -4.54 -9.62 7.82
N SER A 26 -3.52 -9.99 8.59
CA SER A 26 -2.51 -9.06 9.08
C SER A 26 -1.71 -8.44 7.93
N HIS A 27 -1.26 -9.25 6.98
CA HIS A 27 -0.53 -8.79 5.79
C HIS A 27 -1.39 -7.85 4.96
N LEU A 28 -2.67 -8.17 4.80
CA LEU A 28 -3.60 -7.33 4.05
C LEU A 28 -3.79 -5.97 4.73
N GLY A 29 -3.94 -5.96 6.05
CA GLY A 29 -4.02 -4.71 6.82
C GLY A 29 -2.78 -3.84 6.64
N ASP A 30 -1.60 -4.45 6.73
CA ASP A 30 -0.33 -3.74 6.51
C ASP A 30 -0.24 -3.19 5.08
N ALA A 31 -0.69 -3.97 4.09
CA ALA A 31 -0.70 -3.54 2.70
C ALA A 31 -1.63 -2.34 2.48
N TYR A 32 -2.79 -2.32 3.11
CA TYR A 32 -3.71 -1.17 3.06
C TYR A 32 -3.09 0.09 3.64
N VAL A 33 -2.39 -0.03 4.76
CA VAL A 33 -1.68 1.11 5.37
C VAL A 33 -0.63 1.65 4.41
N ARG A 34 0.16 0.77 3.78
CA ARG A 34 1.17 1.17 2.80
C ARG A 34 0.56 1.85 1.59
N ILE A 35 -0.57 1.35 1.11
CA ILE A 35 -1.27 1.96 -0.03
C ILE A 35 -1.71 3.38 0.32
N LYS A 36 -2.29 3.58 1.49
CA LYS A 36 -2.69 4.91 1.95
C LYS A 36 -1.50 5.86 2.05
N ASP A 37 -0.39 5.40 2.62
CA ASP A 37 0.82 6.20 2.74
C ASP A 37 1.38 6.57 1.37
N LEU A 38 1.43 5.62 0.45
CA LEU A 38 1.91 5.86 -0.90
C LEU A 38 1.00 6.81 -1.67
N GLN A 39 -0.31 6.73 -1.48
CA GLN A 39 -1.25 7.67 -2.07
C GLN A 39 -1.02 9.09 -1.54
N ALA A 40 -0.82 9.24 -0.24
CA ALA A 40 -0.54 10.54 0.37
C ALA A 40 0.78 11.14 -0.17
N ILE A 41 1.82 10.31 -0.26
CA ILE A 41 3.11 10.72 -0.83
C ILE A 41 2.93 11.14 -2.29
N ASN A 42 2.18 10.35 -3.05
CA ASN A 42 1.93 10.61 -4.46
C ASN A 42 1.19 11.94 -4.67
N ASP A 43 0.17 12.19 -3.85
CA ASP A 43 -0.58 13.45 -3.88
C ASP A 43 0.34 14.64 -3.56
N SER A 44 1.21 14.50 -2.57
CA SER A 44 2.21 15.52 -2.22
C SER A 44 3.16 15.78 -3.38
N HIS A 45 3.63 14.74 -4.05
CA HIS A 45 4.52 14.87 -5.22
C HIS A 45 3.81 15.57 -6.38
N GLN A 46 2.55 15.24 -6.63
CA GLN A 46 1.77 15.90 -7.68
C GLN A 46 1.60 17.38 -7.42
N LYS A 47 1.31 17.74 -6.19
CA LYS A 47 1.18 19.13 -5.76
C LYS A 47 2.50 19.88 -5.94
N LEU A 48 3.59 19.28 -5.48
CA LEU A 48 4.92 19.88 -5.60
C LEU A 48 5.33 20.03 -7.06
N ASN A 49 5.07 19.02 -7.89
CA ASN A 49 5.34 19.08 -9.32
C ASN A 49 4.57 20.21 -9.99
N GLY A 50 3.31 20.44 -9.60
CA GLY A 50 2.52 21.55 -10.10
C GLY A 50 3.11 22.89 -9.72
N GLU A 51 3.55 23.05 -8.48
CA GLU A 51 4.20 24.26 -7.99
C GLU A 51 5.52 24.52 -8.74
N LEU A 52 6.33 23.49 -8.94
CA LEU A 52 7.59 23.58 -9.65
C LEU A 52 7.39 23.98 -11.11
N ARG A 53 6.38 23.45 -11.79
CA ARG A 53 6.04 23.84 -13.16
C ARG A 53 5.64 25.30 -13.25
N LYS A 54 4.88 25.75 -12.28
CA LYS A 54 4.47 27.16 -12.20
C LYS A 54 5.67 28.06 -12.02
N GLU A 55 6.56 27.73 -11.10
CA GLU A 55 7.80 28.47 -10.88
C GLU A 55 8.68 28.51 -12.14
N LEU A 56 8.79 27.36 -12.81
CA LEU A 56 9.56 27.27 -14.05
C LEU A 56 8.99 28.18 -15.15
N ASP A 57 7.66 28.18 -15.29
CA ASP A 57 6.98 29.04 -16.25
C ASP A 57 7.19 30.50 -15.92
N ASP A 58 7.13 30.89 -14.64
CA ASP A 58 7.35 32.24 -14.18
C ASP A 58 8.80 32.71 -14.49
N VAL A 59 9.77 31.84 -14.26
CA VAL A 59 11.17 32.11 -14.58
C VAL A 59 11.38 32.27 -16.10
N ARG A 60 10.78 31.42 -16.91
CA ARG A 60 10.83 31.48 -18.36
C ARG A 60 10.25 32.80 -18.89
N LYS A 61 9.10 33.19 -18.35
CA LYS A 61 8.45 34.47 -18.72
C LYS A 61 9.33 35.67 -18.35
N ALA A 62 9.92 35.64 -17.16
CA ALA A 62 10.81 36.69 -16.71
C ALA A 62 12.04 36.78 -17.60
N SER A 63 12.64 35.63 -17.95
CA SER A 63 13.80 35.57 -18.85
C SER A 63 13.49 36.10 -20.25
N THR A 64 12.30 35.78 -20.76
CA THR A 64 11.86 36.26 -22.07
C THR A 64 11.66 37.79 -22.09
N ARG A 65 11.17 38.34 -20.97
CA ARG A 65 10.97 39.81 -20.85
C ARG A 65 12.30 40.58 -20.83
N ILE A 66 13.31 39.99 -20.24
CA ILE A 66 14.64 40.62 -20.11
C ILE A 66 15.41 40.57 -21.44
N SER A 67 15.20 39.53 -22.20
CA SER A 67 15.84 39.36 -23.49
C SER A 67 15.06 40.05 -24.59
#